data_9ee678f4a34cb18e13ebbdea2d85c6ed
#
_entry.id   9ee678f4a34cb18e13ebbdea2d85c6ed
#
_cell.length_a   1.000
_cell.length_b   1.000
_cell.length_c   1.000
_cell.angle_alpha   90.00
_cell.angle_beta   90.00
_cell.angle_gamma   90.00
#
_symmetry.space_group_name_H-M   'P 1'
#
loop_
_entity.id
_entity.type
_entity.pdbx_description
1 polymer ?
#
loop_
_entity_poly.entity_id
_entity_poly.type
_entity_poly.pdbx_seq_one_letter_code
_entity_poly.pdbx_strand_id
1 'polypeptide(L)'
;MDKEEKTILNSEERLQSRRQKFFWLPNAITICGLFSGFYAIVQGMNHEFGLAAIGIFAAMIFDGLDGRVARLTQTQSAFGAQFDSLADMVAFGAAPALVLYEAELRSIGGKLAWVAAFIYVGCAALRLARFNTNSDTQDHSYFQGLPSPAAAGVIAGFRWATTANDFQGLPWVAWILAVTVGFTMVSNVKYYSGKNINIRKAVPFSVVVLISFFVILVINLADSLPELLFLTFLSYFLSGFVAWVMAYFRSRRRKKDTEE
;
A
#
# COMPACT_ATOMS: atom_id res chain seq x y z
N MET A 1 -13.67 -37.59 -33.67
CA MET A 1 -13.77 -36.57 -32.62
C MET A 1 -15.03 -36.82 -31.83
N ASP A 2 -14.88 -37.33 -30.61
CA ASP A 2 -15.97 -37.82 -29.78
C ASP A 2 -16.85 -36.67 -29.27
N LYS A 3 -18.12 -36.94 -28.94
CA LYS A 3 -19.05 -35.92 -28.40
C LYS A 3 -18.51 -35.23 -27.16
N GLU A 4 -17.75 -35.94 -26.33
CA GLU A 4 -17.09 -35.39 -25.15
C GLU A 4 -15.99 -34.40 -25.52
N GLU A 5 -15.17 -34.69 -26.50
CA GLU A 5 -14.09 -33.83 -26.98
C GLU A 5 -14.61 -32.50 -27.54
N LYS A 6 -15.75 -32.51 -28.26
CA LYS A 6 -16.44 -31.30 -28.72
C LYS A 6 -17.02 -30.47 -27.57
N THR A 7 -17.50 -31.13 -26.52
CA THR A 7 -18.08 -30.43 -25.36
C THR A 7 -16.99 -29.73 -24.55
N ILE A 8 -15.82 -30.37 -24.41
CA ILE A 8 -14.64 -29.79 -23.71
C ILE A 8 -14.11 -28.60 -24.52
N LEU A 9 -13.91 -28.72 -25.82
CA LEU A 9 -13.48 -27.64 -26.72
C LEU A 9 -14.42 -26.43 -26.67
N ASN A 10 -15.71 -26.65 -26.73
CA ASN A 10 -16.73 -25.58 -26.65
C ASN A 10 -16.75 -24.91 -25.26
N SER A 11 -16.44 -25.64 -24.18
CA SER A 11 -16.35 -25.08 -22.85
C SER A 11 -15.08 -24.22 -22.66
N GLU A 12 -13.96 -24.67 -23.25
CA GLU A 12 -12.70 -23.90 -23.23
C GLU A 12 -12.79 -22.62 -24.07
N GLU A 13 -13.38 -22.68 -25.27
CA GLU A 13 -13.61 -21.49 -26.10
C GLU A 13 -14.52 -20.47 -25.39
N ARG A 14 -15.58 -20.93 -24.73
CA ARG A 14 -16.45 -20.06 -23.93
C ARG A 14 -15.72 -19.43 -22.73
N LEU A 15 -14.85 -20.17 -22.08
CA LEU A 15 -14.01 -19.66 -20.97
C LEU A 15 -12.98 -18.65 -21.49
N GLN A 16 -12.33 -18.91 -22.61
CA GLN A 16 -11.39 -17.98 -23.25
C GLN A 16 -12.09 -16.69 -23.70
N SER A 17 -13.26 -16.82 -24.33
CA SER A 17 -14.08 -15.67 -24.76
C SER A 17 -14.55 -14.82 -23.55
N ARG A 18 -14.92 -15.45 -22.41
CA ARG A 18 -15.24 -14.74 -21.18
C ARG A 18 -14.00 -14.04 -20.59
N ARG A 19 -12.84 -14.70 -20.56
CA ARG A 19 -11.57 -14.09 -20.10
C ARG A 19 -11.20 -12.87 -20.94
N GLN A 20 -11.34 -12.92 -22.26
CA GLN A 20 -11.07 -11.77 -23.13
C GLN A 20 -12.04 -10.61 -22.89
N LYS A 21 -13.33 -10.88 -22.68
CA LYS A 21 -14.35 -9.83 -22.47
C LYS A 21 -14.17 -9.05 -21.16
N PHE A 22 -13.60 -9.64 -20.13
CA PHE A 22 -13.41 -8.99 -18.82
C PHE A 22 -11.97 -8.56 -18.53
N PHE A 23 -11.03 -8.80 -19.45
CA PHE A 23 -9.62 -8.46 -19.30
C PHE A 23 -9.38 -6.95 -19.09
N TRP A 24 -10.20 -6.11 -19.68
CA TRP A 24 -10.05 -4.65 -19.57
C TRP A 24 -10.47 -4.10 -18.20
N LEU A 25 -11.36 -4.80 -17.45
CA LEU A 25 -11.95 -4.27 -16.22
C LEU A 25 -10.93 -4.08 -15.09
N PRO A 26 -10.09 -5.07 -14.73
CA PRO A 26 -9.03 -4.83 -13.73
C PRO A 26 -8.07 -3.73 -14.17
N ASN A 27 -7.63 -3.75 -15.43
CA ASN A 27 -6.72 -2.73 -15.94
C ASN A 27 -7.31 -1.32 -15.90
N ALA A 28 -8.63 -1.17 -16.13
CA ALA A 28 -9.31 0.11 -16.00
C ALA A 28 -9.29 0.62 -14.54
N ILE A 29 -9.45 -0.28 -13.56
CA ILE A 29 -9.36 0.08 -12.14
C ILE A 29 -7.91 0.48 -11.79
N THR A 30 -6.91 -0.25 -12.28
CA THR A 30 -5.50 0.11 -12.14
C THR A 30 -5.21 1.49 -12.75
N ILE A 31 -5.82 1.83 -13.91
CA ILE A 31 -5.72 3.17 -14.52
C ILE A 31 -6.34 4.23 -13.59
N CYS A 32 -7.46 3.95 -12.92
CA CYS A 32 -8.03 4.87 -11.94
C CYS A 32 -7.08 5.07 -10.75
N GLY A 33 -6.39 4.02 -10.29
CA GLY A 33 -5.35 4.10 -9.28
C GLY A 33 -4.17 4.98 -9.72
N LEU A 34 -3.66 4.73 -10.92
CA LEU A 34 -2.60 5.54 -11.54
C LEU A 34 -3.01 7.01 -11.69
N PHE A 35 -4.24 7.26 -12.17
CA PHE A 35 -4.80 8.61 -12.28
C PHE A 35 -4.86 9.30 -10.92
N SER A 36 -5.30 8.59 -9.87
CA SER A 36 -5.36 9.14 -8.51
C SER A 36 -3.98 9.50 -7.96
N GLY A 37 -2.96 8.67 -8.21
CA GLY A 37 -1.57 8.97 -7.87
C GLY A 37 -1.01 10.16 -8.65
N PHE A 38 -1.29 10.24 -9.94
CA PHE A 38 -0.91 11.38 -10.78
C PHE A 38 -1.62 12.67 -10.34
N TYR A 39 -2.93 12.59 -10.05
CA TYR A 39 -3.69 13.69 -9.47
C TYR A 39 -3.06 14.21 -8.17
N ALA A 40 -2.62 13.30 -7.30
CA ALA A 40 -1.94 13.67 -6.07
C ALA A 40 -0.67 14.48 -6.32
N ILE A 41 0.14 14.11 -7.33
CA ILE A 41 1.34 14.87 -7.73
C ILE A 41 0.94 16.28 -8.18
N VAL A 42 -0.06 16.39 -9.05
CA VAL A 42 -0.54 17.70 -9.55
C VAL A 42 -1.06 18.59 -8.42
N GLN A 43 -1.83 18.02 -7.48
CA GLN A 43 -2.30 18.77 -6.31
C GLN A 43 -1.16 19.18 -5.37
N GLY A 44 -0.16 18.31 -5.19
CA GLY A 44 1.05 18.66 -4.44
C GLY A 44 1.81 19.85 -5.05
N MET A 45 1.92 19.89 -6.39
CA MET A 45 2.52 21.03 -7.12
C MET A 45 1.69 22.33 -6.99
N ASN A 46 0.38 22.20 -6.81
CA ASN A 46 -0.53 23.33 -6.55
C ASN A 46 -0.59 23.73 -5.07
N HIS A 47 0.21 23.10 -4.19
CA HIS A 47 0.18 23.29 -2.74
C HIS A 47 -1.14 22.88 -2.05
N GLU A 48 -1.98 22.10 -2.74
CA GLU A 48 -3.24 21.54 -2.22
C GLU A 48 -2.98 20.17 -1.57
N PHE A 49 -2.26 20.18 -0.45
CA PHE A 49 -1.73 18.94 0.17
C PHE A 49 -2.81 18.03 0.74
N GLY A 50 -3.95 18.58 1.16
CA GLY A 50 -5.10 17.79 1.58
C GLY A 50 -5.68 16.97 0.42
N LEU A 51 -5.86 17.60 -0.75
CA LEU A 51 -6.31 16.92 -1.98
C LEU A 51 -5.28 15.93 -2.50
N ALA A 52 -3.99 16.24 -2.36
CA ALA A 52 -2.91 15.32 -2.71
C ALA A 52 -2.96 14.05 -1.84
N ALA A 53 -3.17 14.18 -0.54
CA ALA A 53 -3.33 13.03 0.36
C ALA A 53 -4.57 12.19 0.00
N ILE A 54 -5.71 12.82 -0.25
CA ILE A 54 -6.93 12.14 -0.72
C ILE A 54 -6.65 11.34 -2.00
N GLY A 55 -5.90 11.90 -2.95
CA GLY A 55 -5.50 11.22 -4.17
C GLY A 55 -4.69 9.95 -3.91
N ILE A 56 -3.73 9.98 -2.96
CA ILE A 56 -2.94 8.82 -2.57
C ILE A 56 -3.82 7.76 -1.90
N PHE A 57 -4.72 8.14 -0.98
CA PHE A 57 -5.64 7.20 -0.34
C PHE A 57 -6.66 6.62 -1.32
N ALA A 58 -7.14 7.39 -2.30
CA ALA A 58 -7.98 6.89 -3.38
C ALA A 58 -7.24 5.85 -4.24
N ALA A 59 -5.96 6.08 -4.56
CA ALA A 59 -5.13 5.11 -5.26
C ALA A 59 -5.02 3.78 -4.49
N MET A 60 -4.89 3.80 -3.15
CA MET A 60 -4.87 2.58 -2.33
C MET A 60 -6.18 1.78 -2.42
N ILE A 61 -7.31 2.48 -2.53
CA ILE A 61 -8.62 1.82 -2.69
C ILE A 61 -8.68 1.13 -4.04
N PHE A 62 -8.26 1.80 -5.13
CA PHE A 62 -8.26 1.23 -6.47
C PHE A 62 -7.30 0.04 -6.60
N ASP A 63 -6.08 0.11 -6.04
CA ASP A 63 -5.12 -0.99 -5.95
C ASP A 63 -5.69 -2.21 -5.22
N GLY A 64 -6.36 -1.99 -4.09
CA GLY A 64 -7.04 -3.09 -3.38
C GLY A 64 -8.21 -3.70 -4.15
N LEU A 65 -8.86 -2.94 -5.04
CA LEU A 65 -10.01 -3.38 -5.84
C LEU A 65 -9.58 -4.15 -7.09
N ASP A 66 -8.59 -3.67 -7.85
CA ASP A 66 -8.19 -4.29 -9.12
C ASP A 66 -7.69 -5.72 -8.94
N GLY A 67 -6.82 -5.97 -7.95
CA GLY A 67 -6.36 -7.30 -7.60
C GLY A 67 -7.50 -8.23 -7.13
N ARG A 68 -8.53 -7.71 -6.45
CA ARG A 68 -9.72 -8.49 -6.08
C ARG A 68 -10.58 -8.81 -7.29
N VAL A 69 -10.82 -7.82 -8.15
CA VAL A 69 -11.61 -7.98 -9.39
C VAL A 69 -10.92 -8.96 -10.33
N ALA A 70 -9.60 -8.85 -10.55
CA ALA A 70 -8.83 -9.79 -11.37
C ALA A 70 -8.95 -11.24 -10.88
N ARG A 71 -8.94 -11.47 -9.56
CA ARG A 71 -9.14 -12.80 -8.96
C ARG A 71 -10.58 -13.31 -9.13
N LEU A 72 -11.57 -12.46 -8.90
CA LEU A 72 -13.00 -12.83 -9.00
C LEU A 72 -13.40 -13.12 -10.45
N THR A 73 -12.87 -12.37 -11.42
CA THR A 73 -13.13 -12.55 -12.84
C THR A 73 -12.24 -13.59 -13.53
N GLN A 74 -11.24 -14.12 -12.79
CA GLN A 74 -10.24 -15.06 -13.32
C GLN A 74 -9.47 -14.49 -14.55
N THR A 75 -9.24 -13.18 -14.56
CA THR A 75 -8.56 -12.44 -15.64
C THR A 75 -7.14 -12.03 -15.29
N GLN A 76 -6.52 -12.70 -14.33
CA GLN A 76 -5.12 -12.46 -13.96
C GLN A 76 -4.21 -12.69 -15.18
N SER A 77 -3.30 -11.74 -15.43
CA SER A 77 -2.35 -11.82 -16.54
C SER A 77 -0.99 -11.26 -16.13
N ALA A 78 0.07 -11.72 -16.80
CA ALA A 78 1.40 -11.18 -16.60
C ALA A 78 1.47 -9.68 -16.93
N PHE A 79 0.77 -9.25 -17.98
CA PHE A 79 0.65 -7.83 -18.33
C PHE A 79 0.00 -7.03 -17.21
N GLY A 80 -1.15 -7.49 -16.67
CA GLY A 80 -1.85 -6.82 -15.56
C GLY A 80 -0.96 -6.66 -14.33
N ALA A 81 -0.21 -7.71 -13.95
CA ALA A 81 0.70 -7.65 -12.81
C ALA A 81 1.86 -6.65 -13.00
N GLN A 82 2.41 -6.54 -14.21
CA GLN A 82 3.45 -5.55 -14.50
C GLN A 82 2.88 -4.14 -14.55
N PHE A 83 1.70 -3.97 -15.15
CA PHE A 83 1.03 -2.68 -15.23
C PHE A 83 0.64 -2.16 -13.84
N ASP A 84 0.12 -3.03 -12.98
CA ASP A 84 -0.16 -2.76 -11.57
C ASP A 84 1.08 -2.25 -10.83
N SER A 85 2.22 -2.93 -10.98
CA SER A 85 3.48 -2.51 -10.37
C SER A 85 3.97 -1.14 -10.87
N LEU A 86 3.73 -0.80 -12.14
CA LEU A 86 4.05 0.53 -12.67
C LEU A 86 3.12 1.61 -12.11
N ALA A 87 1.83 1.30 -11.98
CA ALA A 87 0.85 2.18 -11.36
C ALA A 87 1.19 2.42 -9.87
N ASP A 88 1.55 1.36 -9.14
CA ASP A 88 2.01 1.41 -7.75
C ASP A 88 3.26 2.28 -7.59
N MET A 89 4.21 2.17 -8.53
CA MET A 89 5.43 2.99 -8.49
C MET A 89 5.11 4.48 -8.58
N VAL A 90 4.12 4.86 -9.37
CA VAL A 90 3.66 6.25 -9.44
C VAL A 90 2.87 6.63 -8.20
N ALA A 91 1.87 5.83 -7.81
CA ALA A 91 0.92 6.17 -6.76
C ALA A 91 1.51 6.11 -5.35
N PHE A 92 2.38 5.12 -5.08
CA PHE A 92 2.93 4.86 -3.74
C PHE A 92 4.44 5.10 -3.64
N GLY A 93 5.12 5.27 -4.77
CA GLY A 93 6.53 5.68 -4.82
C GLY A 93 6.67 7.18 -5.09
N ALA A 94 6.36 7.60 -6.30
CA ALA A 94 6.62 8.97 -6.75
C ALA A 94 5.70 10.00 -6.10
N ALA A 95 4.39 9.75 -6.03
CA ALA A 95 3.43 10.72 -5.53
C ALA A 95 3.69 11.13 -4.07
N PRO A 96 3.79 10.23 -3.07
CA PRO A 96 4.06 10.62 -1.70
C PRO A 96 5.42 11.30 -1.53
N ALA A 97 6.45 10.88 -2.28
CA ALA A 97 7.77 11.50 -2.23
C ALA A 97 7.77 12.94 -2.74
N LEU A 98 7.11 13.19 -3.88
CA LEU A 98 7.02 14.51 -4.49
C LEU A 98 6.13 15.45 -3.68
N VAL A 99 5.01 14.96 -3.17
CA VAL A 99 4.12 15.71 -2.28
C VAL A 99 4.87 16.14 -1.02
N LEU A 100 5.61 15.21 -0.38
CA LEU A 100 6.39 15.54 0.81
C LEU A 100 7.55 16.48 0.51
N TYR A 101 8.20 16.30 -0.66
CA TYR A 101 9.26 17.18 -1.11
C TYR A 101 8.77 18.62 -1.25
N GLU A 102 7.67 18.83 -1.97
CA GLU A 102 7.12 20.17 -2.20
C GLU A 102 6.59 20.79 -0.91
N ALA A 103 5.99 19.98 -0.04
CA ALA A 103 5.40 20.44 1.20
C ALA A 103 6.42 20.87 2.26
N GLU A 104 7.44 20.05 2.49
CA GLU A 104 8.34 20.19 3.64
C GLU A 104 9.82 20.19 3.26
N LEU A 105 10.26 19.18 2.46
CA LEU A 105 11.69 18.93 2.26
C LEU A 105 12.37 20.07 1.50
N ARG A 106 11.66 20.71 0.58
CA ARG A 106 12.18 21.82 -0.22
C ARG A 106 12.72 22.97 0.63
N SER A 107 12.14 23.20 1.82
CA SER A 107 12.56 24.24 2.77
C SER A 107 13.93 23.97 3.39
N ILE A 108 14.39 22.70 3.47
CA ILE A 108 15.75 22.35 3.93
C ILE A 108 16.80 22.93 2.97
N GLY A 109 16.45 23.01 1.69
CA GLY A 109 17.37 23.46 0.63
C GLY A 109 18.47 22.46 0.27
N GLY A 110 19.19 22.77 -0.80
CA GLY A 110 20.37 22.01 -1.22
C GLY A 110 20.07 20.56 -1.62
N LYS A 111 21.12 19.73 -1.54
CA LYS A 111 21.05 18.33 -1.98
C LYS A 111 20.30 17.43 -1.03
N LEU A 112 20.25 17.75 0.26
CA LEU A 112 19.62 16.91 1.29
C LEU A 112 18.10 16.81 1.10
N ALA A 113 17.48 17.85 0.59
CA ALA A 113 16.04 17.90 0.37
C ALA A 113 15.56 16.82 -0.62
N TRP A 114 16.09 16.83 -1.84
CA TRP A 114 15.63 15.87 -2.86
C TRP A 114 16.22 14.48 -2.67
N VAL A 115 17.38 14.33 -1.99
CA VAL A 115 17.96 13.00 -1.69
C VAL A 115 17.04 12.18 -0.81
N ALA A 116 16.39 12.76 0.21
CA ALA A 116 15.43 12.03 1.03
C ALA A 116 14.23 11.54 0.22
N ALA A 117 13.66 12.39 -0.64
CA ALA A 117 12.60 11.99 -1.56
C ALA A 117 13.06 10.89 -2.51
N PHE A 118 14.27 10.97 -3.06
CA PHE A 118 14.84 9.96 -3.94
C PHE A 118 15.07 8.62 -3.22
N ILE A 119 15.57 8.64 -1.98
CA ILE A 119 15.74 7.42 -1.16
C ILE A 119 14.40 6.70 -1.02
N TYR A 120 13.33 7.44 -0.70
CA TYR A 120 12.00 6.87 -0.57
C TYR A 120 11.54 6.21 -1.89
N VAL A 121 11.65 6.93 -3.02
CA VAL A 121 11.29 6.44 -4.37
C VAL A 121 12.13 5.21 -4.74
N GLY A 122 13.45 5.26 -4.53
CA GLY A 122 14.36 4.16 -4.83
C GLY A 122 14.04 2.91 -4.00
N CYS A 123 13.74 3.08 -2.71
CA CYS A 123 13.31 1.98 -1.84
C CYS A 123 11.96 1.39 -2.28
N ALA A 124 11.01 2.23 -2.70
CA ALA A 124 9.74 1.75 -3.25
C ALA A 124 9.95 0.91 -4.52
N ALA A 125 10.80 1.37 -5.44
CA ALA A 125 11.15 0.64 -6.66
C ALA A 125 11.81 -0.72 -6.35
N LEU A 126 12.79 -0.73 -5.45
CA LEU A 126 13.47 -1.97 -5.03
C LEU A 126 12.49 -2.95 -4.38
N ARG A 127 11.57 -2.46 -3.55
CA ARG A 127 10.53 -3.28 -2.93
C ARG A 127 9.60 -3.90 -3.96
N LEU A 128 9.09 -3.12 -4.92
CA LEU A 128 8.20 -3.62 -5.97
C LEU A 128 8.90 -4.65 -6.85
N ALA A 129 10.16 -4.39 -7.25
CA ALA A 129 10.96 -5.35 -7.99
C ALA A 129 11.16 -6.66 -7.21
N ARG A 130 11.48 -6.58 -5.90
CA ARG A 130 11.62 -7.75 -5.02
C ARG A 130 10.31 -8.53 -4.88
N PHE A 131 9.18 -7.83 -4.77
CA PHE A 131 7.87 -8.47 -4.68
C PHE A 131 7.55 -9.26 -5.94
N ASN A 132 7.78 -8.67 -7.13
CA ASN A 132 7.52 -9.32 -8.41
C ASN A 132 8.41 -10.54 -8.66
N THR A 133 9.67 -10.52 -8.22
CA THR A 133 10.59 -11.65 -8.40
C THR A 133 10.33 -12.81 -7.43
N ASN A 134 9.73 -12.53 -6.26
CA ASN A 134 9.54 -13.55 -5.21
C ASN A 134 8.08 -13.98 -5.04
N SER A 135 7.16 -13.58 -5.94
CA SER A 135 5.71 -13.85 -5.82
C SER A 135 5.37 -15.33 -5.67
N ASP A 136 6.16 -16.23 -6.28
CA ASP A 136 5.87 -17.67 -6.35
C ASP A 136 6.37 -18.47 -5.13
N THR A 137 7.26 -17.87 -4.31
CA THR A 137 7.95 -18.58 -3.22
C THR A 137 7.66 -18.04 -1.82
N GLN A 138 6.90 -16.94 -1.71
CA GLN A 138 6.66 -16.30 -0.41
C GLN A 138 5.54 -16.96 0.39
N ASP A 139 5.82 -17.16 1.69
CA ASP A 139 4.78 -17.45 2.69
C ASP A 139 3.78 -16.28 2.75
N HIS A 140 2.53 -16.55 2.35
CA HIS A 140 1.47 -15.54 2.22
C HIS A 140 1.03 -14.90 3.55
N SER A 141 1.56 -15.35 4.68
CA SER A 141 1.17 -14.88 6.02
C SER A 141 1.86 -13.59 6.43
N TYR A 142 3.06 -13.30 5.90
CA TYR A 142 3.87 -12.15 6.27
C TYR A 142 4.48 -11.48 5.04
N PHE A 143 4.46 -10.15 5.04
CA PHE A 143 5.22 -9.35 4.08
C PHE A 143 6.66 -9.17 4.58
N GLN A 144 7.63 -9.25 3.69
CA GLN A 144 9.01 -8.85 3.96
C GLN A 144 9.17 -7.36 3.63
N GLY A 145 9.45 -6.55 4.65
CA GLY A 145 9.46 -5.10 4.56
C GLY A 145 8.06 -4.47 4.61
N LEU A 146 8.02 -3.15 4.81
CA LEU A 146 6.79 -2.37 4.84
C LEU A 146 6.12 -2.37 3.46
N PRO A 147 4.81 -2.69 3.34
CA PRO A 147 4.10 -2.56 2.06
C PRO A 147 4.11 -1.13 1.52
N SER A 148 4.28 -0.94 0.18
CA SER A 148 4.32 0.40 -0.44
C SER A 148 3.05 1.22 -0.20
N PRO A 149 1.83 0.66 -0.23
CA PRO A 149 0.64 1.43 0.14
C PRO A 149 0.70 1.91 1.61
N ALA A 150 1.16 1.05 2.53
CA ALA A 150 1.28 1.46 3.94
C ALA A 150 2.34 2.55 4.14
N ALA A 151 3.47 2.46 3.44
CA ALA A 151 4.49 3.50 3.43
C ALA A 151 3.94 4.84 2.90
N ALA A 152 3.22 4.79 1.79
CA ALA A 152 2.54 5.96 1.22
C ALA A 152 1.49 6.54 2.17
N GLY A 153 0.76 5.67 2.90
CA GLY A 153 -0.21 6.06 3.93
C GLY A 153 0.41 6.80 5.10
N VAL A 154 1.61 6.40 5.55
CA VAL A 154 2.35 7.14 6.59
C VAL A 154 2.70 8.55 6.10
N ILE A 155 3.25 8.68 4.89
CA ILE A 155 3.68 9.97 4.34
C ILE A 155 2.47 10.89 4.05
N ALA A 156 1.45 10.36 3.37
CA ALA A 156 0.25 11.11 3.03
C ALA A 156 -0.54 11.52 4.27
N GLY A 157 -0.68 10.59 5.23
CA GLY A 157 -1.35 10.84 6.50
C GLY A 157 -0.63 11.89 7.33
N PHE A 158 0.72 11.81 7.44
CA PHE A 158 1.53 12.83 8.09
C PHE A 158 1.28 14.21 7.48
N ARG A 159 1.35 14.32 6.15
CA ARG A 159 1.18 15.61 5.49
C ARG A 159 -0.26 16.13 5.63
N TRP A 160 -1.26 15.28 5.52
CA TRP A 160 -2.66 15.69 5.69
C TRP A 160 -2.96 16.15 7.11
N ALA A 161 -2.51 15.39 8.11
CA ALA A 161 -2.69 15.76 9.53
C ALA A 161 -1.98 17.08 9.88
N THR A 162 -0.76 17.31 9.36
CA THR A 162 -0.04 18.58 9.59
C THR A 162 -0.72 19.76 8.89
N THR A 163 -1.31 19.57 7.70
CA THR A 163 -2.09 20.61 7.01
C THR A 163 -3.38 20.93 7.75
N ALA A 164 -4.09 19.90 8.21
CA ALA A 164 -5.38 20.09 8.88
C ALA A 164 -5.24 20.83 10.24
N ASN A 165 -4.09 20.71 10.89
CA ASN A 165 -3.82 21.35 12.19
C ASN A 165 -2.89 22.57 12.10
N ASP A 166 -2.66 23.08 10.90
CA ASP A 166 -1.81 24.27 10.66
C ASP A 166 -0.36 24.12 11.20
N PHE A 167 0.11 22.89 11.36
CA PHE A 167 1.50 22.64 11.71
C PHE A 167 2.40 22.90 10.52
N GLN A 168 3.24 23.91 10.64
CA GLN A 168 4.22 24.29 9.63
C GLN A 168 5.65 24.05 10.14
N GLY A 169 6.56 23.82 9.20
CA GLY A 169 7.99 23.84 9.52
C GLY A 169 8.50 22.56 10.20
N LEU A 170 8.05 21.39 9.77
CA LEU A 170 8.55 20.10 10.22
C LEU A 170 9.50 19.41 9.21
N PRO A 171 10.38 20.16 8.48
CA PRO A 171 11.14 19.57 7.37
C PRO A 171 12.08 18.45 7.81
N TRP A 172 12.70 18.56 8.98
CA TRP A 172 13.59 17.53 9.52
C TRP A 172 12.83 16.28 9.97
N VAL A 173 11.62 16.45 10.53
CA VAL A 173 10.74 15.32 10.86
C VAL A 173 10.31 14.60 9.59
N ALA A 174 9.89 15.34 8.57
CA ALA A 174 9.55 14.82 7.25
C ALA A 174 10.73 14.08 6.60
N TRP A 175 11.94 14.63 6.72
CA TRP A 175 13.17 14.03 6.21
C TRP A 175 13.45 12.68 6.88
N ILE A 176 13.47 12.64 8.21
CA ILE A 176 13.68 11.41 8.98
C ILE A 176 12.60 10.40 8.65
N LEU A 177 11.34 10.83 8.55
CA LEU A 177 10.21 9.97 8.22
C LEU A 177 10.37 9.35 6.83
N ALA A 178 10.66 10.14 5.79
CA ALA A 178 10.87 9.65 4.43
C ALA A 178 11.97 8.60 4.36
N VAL A 179 13.12 8.87 4.97
CA VAL A 179 14.28 7.99 4.96
C VAL A 179 14.01 6.70 5.74
N THR A 180 13.43 6.79 6.94
CA THR A 180 13.15 5.61 7.79
C THR A 180 12.07 4.72 7.18
N VAL A 181 10.99 5.30 6.67
CA VAL A 181 9.92 4.57 5.97
C VAL A 181 10.48 3.92 4.71
N GLY A 182 11.31 4.66 3.94
CA GLY A 182 11.99 4.13 2.76
C GLY A 182 12.82 2.89 3.08
N PHE A 183 13.77 2.97 4.00
CA PHE A 183 14.60 1.82 4.37
C PHE A 183 13.79 0.65 4.95
N THR A 184 12.69 0.94 5.64
CA THR A 184 11.82 -0.11 6.17
C THR A 184 11.13 -0.92 5.07
N MET A 185 10.80 -0.31 3.92
CA MET A 185 10.26 -1.02 2.75
C MET A 185 11.21 -2.10 2.22
N VAL A 186 12.52 -1.84 2.23
CA VAL A 186 13.54 -2.77 1.71
C VAL A 186 14.04 -3.73 2.79
N SER A 187 13.76 -3.46 4.07
CA SER A 187 14.20 -4.28 5.19
C SER A 187 13.61 -5.69 5.16
N ASN A 188 14.21 -6.59 5.96
CA ASN A 188 13.68 -7.95 6.17
C ASN A 188 12.73 -8.05 7.37
N VAL A 189 12.26 -6.92 7.88
CA VAL A 189 11.26 -6.87 8.95
C VAL A 189 9.97 -7.52 8.47
N LYS A 190 9.41 -8.44 9.26
CA LYS A 190 8.17 -9.14 8.90
C LYS A 190 6.96 -8.35 9.35
N TYR A 191 6.13 -7.95 8.39
CA TYR A 191 4.85 -7.31 8.64
C TYR A 191 3.69 -8.29 8.47
N TYR A 192 2.70 -8.23 9.34
CA TYR A 192 1.53 -9.09 9.25
C TYR A 192 0.68 -8.75 8.03
N SER A 193 0.35 -9.75 7.18
CA SER A 193 -0.37 -9.49 5.92
C SER A 193 -1.89 -9.46 6.05
N GLY A 194 -2.45 -9.88 7.20
CA GLY A 194 -3.90 -9.94 7.42
C GLY A 194 -4.66 -10.99 6.59
N LYS A 195 -3.99 -11.73 5.70
CA LYS A 195 -4.64 -12.68 4.77
C LYS A 195 -5.26 -13.91 5.45
N ASN A 196 -4.84 -14.25 6.66
CA ASN A 196 -5.34 -15.42 7.40
C ASN A 196 -6.69 -15.19 8.12
N ILE A 197 -7.26 -13.99 8.03
CA ILE A 197 -8.59 -13.72 8.57
C ILE A 197 -9.61 -14.33 7.61
N ASN A 198 -10.11 -15.52 7.94
CA ASN A 198 -11.11 -16.26 7.17
C ASN A 198 -12.49 -15.60 7.32
N ILE A 199 -12.73 -14.50 6.63
CA ILE A 199 -13.99 -13.74 6.64
C ILE A 199 -15.17 -14.58 6.06
N ARG A 200 -14.88 -15.72 5.38
CA ARG A 200 -15.87 -16.55 4.72
C ARG A 200 -16.72 -17.43 5.66
N LYS A 201 -16.37 -17.58 6.93
CA LYS A 201 -17.20 -18.29 7.90
C LYS A 201 -18.09 -17.30 8.65
N ALA A 202 -19.27 -17.06 8.09
CA ALA A 202 -20.38 -16.33 8.70
C ALA A 202 -19.95 -14.99 9.32
N VAL A 203 -20.17 -13.89 8.60
CA VAL A 203 -20.11 -12.55 9.21
C VAL A 203 -21.22 -12.53 10.28
N PRO A 204 -20.91 -12.70 11.57
CA PRO A 204 -21.95 -12.66 12.59
C PRO A 204 -22.54 -11.26 12.62
N PHE A 205 -23.82 -11.15 12.94
CA PHE A 205 -24.53 -9.86 13.03
C PHE A 205 -23.74 -8.82 13.86
N SER A 206 -23.01 -9.27 14.88
CA SER A 206 -22.08 -8.44 15.67
C SER A 206 -20.99 -7.76 14.85
N VAL A 207 -20.48 -8.38 13.78
CA VAL A 207 -19.47 -7.76 12.89
C VAL A 207 -20.12 -6.69 12.02
N VAL A 208 -21.34 -6.88 11.55
CA VAL A 208 -22.10 -5.86 10.81
C VAL A 208 -22.36 -4.66 11.72
N VAL A 209 -22.78 -4.90 12.96
CA VAL A 209 -22.98 -3.83 13.96
C VAL A 209 -21.66 -3.13 14.27
N LEU A 210 -20.55 -3.87 14.42
CA LEU A 210 -19.22 -3.29 14.68
C LEU A 210 -18.76 -2.43 13.50
N ILE A 211 -18.93 -2.90 12.26
CA ILE A 211 -18.60 -2.14 11.06
C ILE A 211 -19.47 -0.87 10.96
N SER A 212 -20.79 -1.00 11.22
CA SER A 212 -21.71 0.13 11.21
C SER A 212 -21.35 1.16 12.29
N PHE A 213 -21.02 0.69 13.49
CA PHE A 213 -20.55 1.55 14.58
C PHE A 213 -19.23 2.24 14.21
N PHE A 214 -18.28 1.50 13.61
CA PHE A 214 -17.02 2.06 13.14
C PHE A 214 -17.23 3.11 12.04
N VAL A 215 -18.13 2.88 11.08
CA VAL A 215 -18.50 3.86 10.04
C VAL A 215 -19.12 5.12 10.66
N ILE A 216 -20.06 4.95 11.62
CA ILE A 216 -20.66 6.06 12.34
C ILE A 216 -19.61 6.82 13.15
N LEU A 217 -18.69 6.12 13.81
CA LEU A 217 -17.57 6.72 14.53
C LEU A 217 -16.66 7.53 13.60
N VAL A 218 -16.30 6.98 12.44
CA VAL A 218 -15.50 7.67 11.42
C VAL A 218 -16.21 8.91 10.89
N ILE A 219 -17.53 8.84 10.66
CA ILE A 219 -18.31 10.01 10.20
C ILE A 219 -18.34 11.11 11.29
N ASN A 220 -18.51 10.73 12.57
CA ASN A 220 -18.49 11.69 13.68
C ASN A 220 -17.09 12.24 13.98
N LEU A 221 -16.04 11.53 13.58
CA LEU A 221 -14.64 11.95 13.67
C LEU A 221 -14.12 12.53 12.34
N ALA A 222 -15.02 12.93 11.43
CA ALA A 222 -14.64 13.41 10.10
C ALA A 222 -13.65 14.59 10.15
N ASP A 223 -13.78 15.45 11.15
CA ASP A 223 -12.84 16.55 11.39
C ASP A 223 -11.43 16.04 11.79
N SER A 224 -11.33 14.83 12.37
CA SER A 224 -10.07 14.18 12.79
C SER A 224 -9.65 13.04 11.85
N LEU A 225 -10.24 12.96 10.65
CA LEU A 225 -9.92 11.90 9.69
C LEU A 225 -8.43 11.87 9.30
N PRO A 226 -7.76 13.01 9.06
CA PRO A 226 -6.33 13.03 8.73
C PRO A 226 -5.46 12.41 9.83
N GLU A 227 -5.71 12.76 11.09
CA GLU A 227 -4.99 12.26 12.26
C GLU A 227 -5.24 10.77 12.47
N LEU A 228 -6.49 10.33 12.31
CA LEU A 228 -6.86 8.92 12.46
C LEU A 228 -6.16 8.06 11.41
N LEU A 229 -6.14 8.49 10.15
CA LEU A 229 -5.42 7.79 9.09
C LEU A 229 -3.92 7.78 9.36
N PHE A 230 -3.34 8.92 9.72
CA PHE A 230 -1.93 8.99 10.07
C PHE A 230 -1.57 8.04 11.22
N LEU A 231 -2.30 8.08 12.33
CA LEU A 231 -2.06 7.21 13.48
C LEU A 231 -2.23 5.73 13.14
N THR A 232 -3.19 5.38 12.28
CA THR A 232 -3.41 4.01 11.82
C THR A 232 -2.20 3.49 11.04
N PHE A 233 -1.74 4.22 10.04
CA PHE A 233 -0.58 3.81 9.24
C PHE A 233 0.72 3.89 10.03
N LEU A 234 0.87 4.87 10.91
CA LEU A 234 2.02 4.99 11.80
C LEU A 234 2.07 3.82 12.80
N SER A 235 0.95 3.43 13.39
CA SER A 235 0.90 2.27 14.30
C SER A 235 1.25 0.96 13.59
N TYR A 236 0.79 0.79 12.34
CA TYR A 236 1.18 -0.36 11.51
C TYR A 236 2.69 -0.33 11.18
N PHE A 237 3.24 0.82 10.82
CA PHE A 237 4.67 1.01 10.60
C PHE A 237 5.50 0.65 11.85
N LEU A 238 5.10 1.14 13.02
CA LEU A 238 5.78 0.87 14.29
C LEU A 238 5.66 -0.59 14.72
N SER A 239 4.56 -1.26 14.40
CA SER A 239 4.32 -2.67 14.75
C SER A 239 5.42 -3.62 14.23
N GLY A 240 5.99 -3.32 13.06
CA GLY A 240 7.10 -4.08 12.49
C GLY A 240 8.38 -3.97 13.32
N PHE A 241 8.70 -2.79 13.83
CA PHE A 241 9.85 -2.59 14.72
C PHE A 241 9.67 -3.32 16.04
N VAL A 242 8.47 -3.25 16.63
CA VAL A 242 8.14 -3.98 17.85
C VAL A 242 8.30 -5.50 17.63
N ALA A 243 7.78 -6.02 16.53
CA ALA A 243 7.92 -7.44 16.18
C ALA A 243 9.39 -7.84 15.98
N TRP A 244 10.19 -7.00 15.32
CA TRP A 244 11.62 -7.23 15.10
C TRP A 244 12.41 -7.24 16.42
N VAL A 245 12.17 -6.26 17.30
CA VAL A 245 12.80 -6.17 18.62
C VAL A 245 12.45 -7.40 19.46
N MET A 246 11.17 -7.81 19.50
CA MET A 246 10.74 -9.01 20.22
C MET A 246 11.40 -10.28 19.66
N ALA A 247 11.52 -10.41 18.34
CA ALA A 247 12.19 -11.54 17.71
C ALA A 247 13.69 -11.59 18.07
N TYR A 248 14.34 -10.43 18.10
CA TYR A 248 15.77 -10.31 18.49
C TYR A 248 16.00 -10.76 19.95
N PHE A 249 15.18 -10.32 20.89
CA PHE A 249 15.31 -10.75 22.29
C PHE A 249 14.99 -12.24 22.49
N ARG A 250 14.00 -12.79 21.74
CA ARG A 250 13.71 -14.24 21.77
C ARG A 250 14.88 -15.06 21.26
N SER A 251 15.54 -14.63 20.20
CA SER A 251 16.70 -15.37 19.65
C SER A 251 17.89 -15.36 20.60
N ARG A 252 18.11 -14.28 21.33
CA ARG A 252 19.17 -14.20 22.36
C ARG A 252 18.88 -15.09 23.57
N ARG A 253 17.63 -15.19 24.02
CA ARG A 253 17.26 -16.11 25.12
C ARG A 253 17.48 -17.57 24.73
N ARG A 254 17.03 -17.99 23.53
CA ARG A 254 17.24 -19.36 23.04
C ARG A 254 18.73 -19.75 22.94
N LYS A 255 19.62 -18.83 22.59
CA LYS A 255 21.07 -19.12 22.54
C LYS A 255 21.64 -19.32 23.94
N LYS A 256 21.17 -18.61 24.96
CA LYS A 256 21.59 -18.82 26.34
C LYS A 256 21.15 -20.19 26.90
N ASP A 257 19.90 -20.57 26.61
CA ASP A 257 19.31 -21.86 27.06
C ASP A 257 19.94 -23.09 26.36
N THR A 258 20.74 -22.90 25.29
CA THR A 258 21.45 -24.00 24.58
C THR A 258 22.92 -24.06 24.98
N GLU A 259 23.47 -23.09 25.69
CA GLU A 259 24.84 -23.01 26.17
C GLU A 259 24.97 -23.40 27.66
N GLU A 260 23.84 -23.59 28.37
CA GLU A 260 23.70 -24.23 29.69
C GLU A 260 23.28 -25.71 29.57
#